data_83dc45628ce7545bd55c93a30d2e16be
#
_entry.id   83dc45628ce7545bd55c93a30d2e16be
#
_cell.length_a   1.000
_cell.length_b   1.000
_cell.length_c   1.000
_cell.angle_alpha   90.00
_cell.angle_beta   90.00
_cell.angle_gamma   90.00
#
_symmetry.space_group_name_H-M   'P 1'
#
loop_
_entity.id
_entity.type
_entity.pdbx_description
1 polymer ?
#
loop_
_entity_poly.entity_id
_entity_poly.type
_entity_poly.pdbx_seq_one_letter_code
_entity_poly.pdbx_strand_id
1 'polypeptide(L)'
;MAPELCGGAPAGAVDRYGLRALVRQAAGRLAAAGVTSPQVDARILAEHLLGRALLLADGADGDFPAAYDALVLRRECREPLQHIIGRMWLRGAELISRPGVFIVRPETEVVAGAAIEAAREVMASGGGVVLTADLCTGSGAI
;
A
#
# COMPACT_ATOMS: atom_id res chain seq x y z
N MET A 1 -8.68 2.12 49.93
CA MET A 1 -7.67 1.30 49.22
C MET A 1 -8.04 1.33 47.76
N ALA A 2 -7.51 2.31 47.04
CA ALA A 2 -7.77 2.49 45.60
C ALA A 2 -6.73 1.67 44.81
N PRO A 3 -7.11 0.96 43.73
CA PRO A 3 -6.14 0.29 42.87
C PRO A 3 -5.45 1.32 41.99
N GLU A 4 -4.15 1.37 42.10
CA GLU A 4 -3.27 2.10 41.16
C GLU A 4 -3.43 1.54 39.75
N LEU A 5 -4.04 2.33 38.85
CA LEU A 5 -3.98 2.14 37.41
C LEU A 5 -2.71 2.83 36.89
N CYS A 6 -1.55 2.26 37.18
CA CYS A 6 -0.31 2.64 36.58
C CYS A 6 0.01 1.65 35.44
N GLY A 7 -0.73 1.76 34.36
CA GLY A 7 -0.35 1.16 33.08
C GLY A 7 0.71 2.04 32.43
N GLY A 8 1.98 1.90 32.83
CA GLY A 8 3.11 2.52 32.13
C GLY A 8 3.11 2.01 30.70
N ALA A 9 3.07 2.94 29.72
CA ALA A 9 3.28 2.60 28.33
C ALA A 9 4.63 1.85 28.20
N PRO A 10 4.72 0.77 27.39
CA PRO A 10 5.97 0.06 27.21
C PRO A 10 7.05 1.03 26.70
N ALA A 11 8.26 0.88 27.23
CA ALA A 11 9.39 1.73 26.87
C ALA A 11 9.57 1.74 25.33
N GLY A 12 9.46 2.94 24.71
CA GLY A 12 9.54 3.11 23.28
C GLY A 12 8.21 3.25 22.53
N ALA A 13 7.06 3.03 23.17
CA ALA A 13 5.76 3.26 22.55
C ALA A 13 5.58 4.74 22.15
N VAL A 14 5.00 4.96 20.97
CA VAL A 14 4.76 6.28 20.40
C VAL A 14 3.27 6.60 20.46
N ASP A 15 2.91 7.73 21.04
CA ASP A 15 1.54 8.21 21.06
C ASP A 15 1.06 8.70 19.70
N ARG A 16 -0.21 9.08 19.59
CA ARG A 16 -0.82 9.61 18.37
C ARG A 16 -0.05 10.79 17.78
N TYR A 17 0.45 11.68 18.60
CA TYR A 17 1.13 12.89 18.14
C TYR A 17 2.53 12.56 17.62
N GLY A 18 3.26 11.74 18.35
CA GLY A 18 4.56 11.22 17.93
C GLY A 18 4.48 10.41 16.64
N LEU A 19 3.48 9.53 16.51
CA LEU A 19 3.23 8.76 15.29
C LEU A 19 3.03 9.67 14.07
N ARG A 20 2.18 10.70 14.21
CA ARG A 20 1.95 11.67 13.14
C ARG A 20 3.19 12.53 12.84
N ALA A 21 4.01 12.82 13.85
CA ALA A 21 5.27 13.52 13.65
C ALA A 21 6.26 12.67 12.85
N LEU A 22 6.39 11.38 13.15
CA LEU A 22 7.21 10.44 12.39
C LEU A 22 6.77 10.38 10.92
N VAL A 23 5.47 10.29 10.65
CA VAL A 23 4.96 10.24 9.27
C VAL A 23 5.23 11.55 8.52
N ARG A 24 5.09 12.71 9.17
CA ARG A 24 5.45 13.99 8.55
C ARG A 24 6.95 14.11 8.25
N GLN A 25 7.79 13.66 9.17
CA GLN A 25 9.25 13.63 8.98
C GLN A 25 9.63 12.72 7.80
N ALA A 26 9.05 11.53 7.74
CA ALA A 26 9.25 10.60 6.62
C ALA A 26 8.82 11.20 5.28
N ALA A 27 7.67 11.88 5.24
CA ALA A 27 7.23 12.58 4.03
C ALA A 27 8.23 13.65 3.57
N GLY A 28 8.84 14.39 4.49
CA GLY A 28 9.92 15.34 4.18
C GLY A 28 11.15 14.67 3.57
N ARG A 29 11.57 13.54 4.14
CA ARG A 29 12.71 12.75 3.63
C ARG A 29 12.42 12.20 2.23
N LEU A 30 11.24 11.62 2.02
CA LEU A 30 10.82 11.10 0.72
C LEU A 30 10.71 12.20 -0.35
N ALA A 31 10.26 13.40 0.04
CA ALA A 31 10.25 14.57 -0.85
C ALA A 31 11.67 14.95 -1.27
N ALA A 32 12.61 15.01 -0.33
CA ALA A 32 14.03 15.29 -0.61
C ALA A 32 14.67 14.23 -1.52
N ALA A 33 14.23 12.97 -1.41
CA ALA A 33 14.63 11.87 -2.30
C ALA A 33 13.94 11.89 -3.66
N GLY A 34 13.08 12.88 -3.95
CA GLY A 34 12.38 13.03 -5.24
C GLY A 34 11.22 12.05 -5.46
N VAL A 35 10.62 11.51 -4.38
CA VAL A 35 9.41 10.71 -4.49
C VAL A 35 8.23 11.60 -4.89
N THR A 36 7.44 11.18 -5.88
CA THR A 36 6.39 12.01 -6.47
C THR A 36 5.23 12.30 -5.52
N SER A 37 4.88 11.33 -4.65
CA SER A 37 3.75 11.44 -3.71
C SER A 37 4.20 11.16 -2.28
N PRO A 38 5.13 11.94 -1.71
CA PRO A 38 5.84 11.59 -0.48
C PRO A 38 4.91 11.48 0.75
N GLN A 39 3.87 12.31 0.84
CA GLN A 39 2.91 12.27 1.95
C GLN A 39 2.04 11.01 1.90
N VAL A 40 1.65 10.61 0.69
CA VAL A 40 0.84 9.40 0.47
C VAL A 40 1.68 8.16 0.77
N ASP A 41 2.91 8.10 0.24
CA ASP A 41 3.81 6.97 0.45
C ASP A 41 4.16 6.82 1.93
N ALA A 42 4.52 7.90 2.62
CA ALA A 42 4.81 7.88 4.06
C ALA A 42 3.62 7.34 4.87
N ARG A 43 2.40 7.76 4.55
CA ARG A 43 1.18 7.27 5.20
C ARG A 43 0.96 5.79 4.93
N ILE A 44 1.05 5.35 3.68
CA ILE A 44 0.82 3.94 3.31
C ILE A 44 1.83 3.02 4.00
N LEU A 45 3.10 3.41 4.09
CA LEU A 45 4.12 2.66 4.82
C LEU A 45 3.79 2.53 6.32
N ALA A 46 3.28 3.60 6.93
CA ALA A 46 2.85 3.57 8.32
C ALA A 46 1.62 2.66 8.50
N GLU A 47 0.59 2.80 7.67
CA GLU A 47 -0.62 1.99 7.69
C GLU A 47 -0.34 0.50 7.44
N HIS A 48 0.66 0.20 6.61
CA HIS A 48 1.13 -1.17 6.37
C HIS A 48 1.65 -1.83 7.65
N LEU A 49 2.47 -1.13 8.43
CA LEU A 49 2.99 -1.65 9.70
C LEU A 49 1.93 -1.68 10.80
N LEU A 50 1.04 -0.69 10.84
CA LEU A 50 -0.03 -0.61 11.82
C LEU A 50 -1.14 -1.64 11.59
N GLY A 51 -1.27 -2.17 10.36
CA GLY A 51 -2.39 -3.04 9.97
C GLY A 51 -3.75 -2.33 9.98
N ARG A 52 -3.77 -1.01 10.07
CA ARG A 52 -4.99 -0.17 10.14
C ARG A 52 -4.72 1.25 9.62
N ALA A 53 -5.79 1.98 9.30
CA ALA A 53 -5.69 3.37 8.87
C ALA A 53 -5.03 4.25 9.95
N LEU A 54 -4.11 5.12 9.54
CA LEU A 54 -3.39 6.04 10.42
C LEU A 54 -4.33 6.94 11.23
N LEU A 55 -5.47 7.30 10.65
CA LEU A 55 -6.49 8.12 11.30
C LEU A 55 -7.07 7.46 12.57
N LEU A 56 -7.16 6.13 12.55
CA LEU A 56 -7.72 5.31 13.64
C LEU A 56 -6.66 4.85 14.66
N ALA A 57 -5.40 5.22 14.46
CA ALA A 57 -4.31 4.84 15.35
C ALA A 57 -4.15 5.86 16.47
N ASP A 58 -4.21 5.39 17.72
CA ASP A 58 -3.95 6.20 18.92
C ASP A 58 -2.46 6.21 19.31
N GLY A 59 -1.67 5.36 18.66
CA GLY A 59 -0.24 5.22 18.86
C GLY A 59 0.30 3.99 18.15
N ALA A 60 1.55 3.67 18.42
CA ALA A 60 2.24 2.48 17.92
C ALA A 60 3.17 1.91 18.99
N ASP A 61 3.48 0.62 18.87
CA ASP A 61 4.38 -0.10 19.77
C ASP A 61 5.83 0.39 19.65
N GLY A 62 6.66 0.05 20.64
CA GLY A 62 8.04 0.54 20.74
C GLY A 62 8.93 0.19 19.55
N ASP A 63 8.67 -0.91 18.88
CA ASP A 63 9.43 -1.35 17.70
C ASP A 63 9.03 -0.62 16.41
N PHE A 64 7.87 0.05 16.40
CA PHE A 64 7.35 0.74 15.24
C PHE A 64 8.32 1.77 14.65
N PRO A 65 8.95 2.68 15.42
CA PRO A 65 9.83 3.69 14.84
C PRO A 65 10.97 3.08 14.03
N ALA A 66 11.61 2.04 14.52
CA ALA A 66 12.72 1.38 13.84
C ALA A 66 12.25 0.63 12.58
N ALA A 67 11.15 -0.11 12.68
CA ALA A 67 10.56 -0.82 11.54
C ALA A 67 10.08 0.16 10.46
N TYR A 68 9.48 1.27 10.86
CA TYR A 68 9.02 2.30 9.94
C TYR A 68 10.18 2.99 9.22
N ASP A 69 11.24 3.36 9.96
CA ASP A 69 12.44 3.97 9.37
C ASP A 69 13.09 3.06 8.32
N ALA A 70 13.14 1.75 8.57
CA ALA A 70 13.65 0.78 7.60
C ALA A 70 12.85 0.77 6.29
N LEU A 71 11.52 0.87 6.35
CA LEU A 71 10.68 0.95 5.13
C LEU A 71 10.85 2.29 4.42
N VAL A 72 10.94 3.38 5.17
CA VAL A 72 11.19 4.73 4.60
C VAL A 72 12.51 4.75 3.87
N LEU A 73 13.59 4.19 4.45
CA LEU A 73 14.91 4.12 3.83
C LEU A 73 14.87 3.34 2.49
N ARG A 74 14.16 2.21 2.43
CA ARG A 74 13.97 1.48 1.17
C ARG A 74 13.29 2.37 0.11
N ARG A 75 12.28 3.13 0.52
CA ARG A 75 11.55 4.03 -0.39
C ARG A 75 12.40 5.23 -0.82
N GLU A 76 13.26 5.77 0.04
CA GLU A 76 14.27 6.78 -0.30
C GLU A 76 15.23 6.27 -1.38
N CYS A 77 15.62 4.99 -1.31
CA CYS A 77 16.41 4.31 -2.34
C CYS A 77 15.62 4.02 -3.63
N ARG A 78 14.42 4.60 -3.79
CA ARG A 78 13.55 4.49 -4.97
C ARG A 78 12.98 3.08 -5.19
N GLU A 79 13.02 2.20 -4.19
CA GLU A 79 12.29 0.95 -4.27
C GLU A 79 10.79 1.22 -4.43
N PRO A 80 10.08 0.54 -5.37
CA PRO A 80 8.65 0.76 -5.57
C PRO A 80 7.85 0.48 -4.31
N LEU A 81 6.90 1.36 -3.98
CA LEU A 81 6.05 1.23 -2.79
C LEU A 81 5.38 -0.14 -2.72
N GLN A 82 4.85 -0.63 -3.84
CA GLN A 82 4.16 -1.92 -3.96
C GLN A 82 5.08 -3.10 -3.62
N HIS A 83 6.37 -3.03 -3.99
CA HIS A 83 7.35 -4.05 -3.62
C HIS A 83 7.68 -4.00 -2.12
N ILE A 84 7.70 -2.80 -1.52
CA ILE A 84 7.97 -2.62 -0.09
C ILE A 84 6.83 -3.22 0.74
N ILE A 85 5.57 -2.94 0.38
CA ILE A 85 4.38 -3.41 1.10
C ILE A 85 3.93 -4.82 0.68
N GLY A 86 4.51 -5.38 -0.40
CA GLY A 86 4.24 -6.73 -0.88
C GLY A 86 2.93 -6.90 -1.65
N ARG A 87 2.21 -5.81 -1.95
CA ARG A 87 0.88 -5.85 -2.57
C ARG A 87 0.60 -4.66 -3.49
N MET A 88 -0.28 -4.88 -4.44
CA MET A 88 -0.82 -3.87 -5.35
C MET A 88 -2.30 -4.16 -5.60
N TRP A 89 -3.02 -3.23 -6.22
CA TRP A 89 -4.45 -3.36 -6.48
C TRP A 89 -4.75 -3.14 -7.95
N LEU A 90 -5.69 -3.92 -8.48
CA LEU A 90 -6.29 -3.72 -9.79
C LEU A 90 -7.79 -3.96 -9.68
N ARG A 91 -8.62 -2.96 -10.01
CA ARG A 91 -10.09 -3.03 -9.99
C ARG A 91 -10.66 -3.57 -8.67
N GLY A 92 -10.05 -3.20 -7.54
CA GLY A 92 -10.46 -3.65 -6.22
C GLY A 92 -9.96 -5.04 -5.79
N ALA A 93 -9.29 -5.77 -6.68
CA ALA A 93 -8.60 -7.01 -6.32
C ALA A 93 -7.21 -6.69 -5.75
N GLU A 94 -6.86 -7.31 -4.63
CA GLU A 94 -5.51 -7.26 -4.08
C GLU A 94 -4.66 -8.33 -4.75
N LEU A 95 -3.49 -7.92 -5.23
CA LEU A 95 -2.52 -8.75 -5.93
C LEU A 95 -1.18 -8.75 -5.19
N ILE A 96 -0.47 -9.85 -5.22
CA ILE A 96 0.88 -9.96 -4.66
C ILE A 96 1.84 -9.15 -5.54
N SER A 97 2.67 -8.32 -4.90
CA SER A 97 3.74 -7.56 -5.55
C SER A 97 5.08 -7.87 -4.88
N ARG A 98 6.10 -8.16 -5.71
CA ARG A 98 7.46 -8.47 -5.24
C ARG A 98 8.48 -8.16 -6.33
N PRO A 99 9.76 -8.03 -6.03
CA PRO A 99 10.80 -7.85 -7.03
C PRO A 99 10.68 -8.87 -8.17
N GLY A 100 10.77 -8.40 -9.40
CA GLY A 100 10.56 -9.21 -10.61
C GLY A 100 9.11 -9.30 -11.08
N VAL A 101 8.13 -8.87 -10.30
CA VAL A 101 6.73 -8.77 -10.71
C VAL A 101 6.47 -7.37 -11.26
N PHE A 102 5.85 -7.29 -12.44
CA PHE A 102 5.48 -5.99 -13.02
C PHE A 102 4.36 -5.34 -12.22
N ILE A 103 4.58 -4.09 -11.83
CA ILE A 103 3.58 -3.30 -11.10
C ILE A 103 2.56 -2.75 -12.10
N VAL A 104 1.31 -3.13 -11.90
CA VAL A 104 0.20 -2.70 -12.75
C VAL A 104 0.02 -1.18 -12.66
N ARG A 105 -0.19 -0.54 -13.80
CA ARG A 105 -0.46 0.89 -13.88
C ARG A 105 -1.97 1.17 -13.78
N PRO A 106 -2.40 2.32 -13.23
CA PRO A 106 -3.81 2.66 -13.13
C PRO A 106 -4.56 2.62 -14.47
N GLU A 107 -3.89 3.00 -15.57
CA GLU A 107 -4.46 2.98 -16.92
C GLU A 107 -4.86 1.57 -17.38
N THR A 108 -4.24 0.53 -16.83
CA THR A 108 -4.57 -0.88 -17.10
C THR A 108 -6.00 -1.22 -16.69
N GLU A 109 -6.54 -0.55 -15.68
CA GLU A 109 -7.94 -0.74 -15.25
C GLU A 109 -8.94 -0.37 -16.35
N VAL A 110 -8.61 0.63 -17.16
CA VAL A 110 -9.45 1.06 -18.30
C VAL A 110 -9.47 -0.04 -19.37
N VAL A 111 -8.30 -0.60 -19.70
CA VAL A 111 -8.19 -1.69 -20.68
C VAL A 111 -8.92 -2.93 -20.20
N ALA A 112 -8.71 -3.34 -18.95
CA ALA A 112 -9.42 -4.47 -18.35
C ALA A 112 -10.95 -4.24 -18.33
N GLY A 113 -11.39 -3.01 -18.04
CA GLY A 113 -12.79 -2.63 -18.10
C GLY A 113 -13.38 -2.80 -19.48
N ALA A 114 -12.74 -2.29 -20.51
CA ALA A 114 -13.19 -2.41 -21.89
C ALA A 114 -13.27 -3.88 -22.36
N ALA A 115 -12.29 -4.71 -22.00
CA ALA A 115 -12.30 -6.14 -22.30
C ALA A 115 -13.49 -6.87 -21.64
N ILE A 116 -13.76 -6.56 -20.38
CA ILE A 116 -14.90 -7.13 -19.64
C ILE A 116 -16.23 -6.74 -20.30
N GLU A 117 -16.41 -5.47 -20.67
CA GLU A 117 -17.64 -5.02 -21.33
C GLU A 117 -17.82 -5.68 -22.70
N ALA A 118 -16.78 -5.77 -23.52
CA ALA A 118 -16.81 -6.47 -24.80
C ALA A 118 -17.19 -7.97 -24.62
N ALA A 119 -16.64 -8.64 -23.63
CA ALA A 119 -16.99 -10.03 -23.32
C ALA A 119 -18.46 -10.17 -22.91
N ARG A 120 -18.98 -9.24 -22.09
CA ARG A 120 -20.40 -9.22 -21.68
C ARG A 120 -21.34 -9.01 -22.89
N GLU A 121 -21.02 -8.13 -23.81
CA GLU A 121 -21.79 -7.89 -25.03
C GLU A 121 -21.88 -9.16 -25.90
N VAL A 122 -20.77 -9.87 -26.09
CA VAL A 122 -20.77 -11.14 -26.83
C VAL A 122 -21.61 -12.20 -26.13
N MET A 123 -21.53 -12.32 -24.81
CA MET A 123 -22.36 -13.24 -24.03
C MET A 123 -23.85 -12.89 -24.14
N ALA A 124 -24.21 -11.61 -24.05
CA ALA A 124 -25.58 -11.14 -24.13
C ALA A 124 -26.21 -11.35 -25.52
N SER A 125 -25.42 -11.34 -26.61
CA SER A 125 -25.85 -11.60 -27.98
C SER A 125 -26.07 -13.09 -28.32
N GLY A 126 -25.99 -13.99 -27.33
CA GLY A 126 -26.20 -15.43 -27.49
C GLY A 126 -24.94 -16.23 -27.87
N GLY A 127 -23.76 -15.62 -27.77
CA GLY A 127 -22.48 -16.31 -27.90
C GLY A 127 -22.22 -17.19 -26.66
N GLY A 128 -22.15 -18.52 -26.85
CA GLY A 128 -22.07 -19.46 -25.71
C GLY A 128 -20.74 -19.39 -24.94
N VAL A 129 -19.61 -19.26 -25.64
CA VAL A 129 -18.26 -19.22 -25.03
C VAL A 129 -17.50 -18.04 -25.57
N VAL A 130 -16.94 -17.24 -24.67
CA VAL A 130 -16.06 -16.10 -25.01
C VAL A 130 -14.61 -16.55 -24.80
N LEU A 131 -13.81 -16.51 -25.85
CA LEU A 131 -12.37 -16.71 -25.77
C LEU A 131 -11.69 -15.35 -25.70
N THR A 132 -10.91 -15.17 -24.67
CA THR A 132 -10.07 -13.96 -24.48
C THR A 132 -8.60 -14.33 -24.44
N ALA A 133 -7.74 -13.44 -24.93
CA ALA A 133 -6.29 -13.58 -24.83
C ALA A 133 -5.69 -12.28 -24.33
N ASP A 134 -4.91 -12.36 -23.26
CA ASP A 134 -4.10 -11.25 -22.76
C ASP A 134 -2.68 -11.41 -23.35
N LEU A 135 -2.36 -10.56 -24.34
CA LEU A 135 -1.06 -10.55 -24.99
C LEU A 135 -0.12 -9.63 -24.19
N CYS A 136 1.08 -10.12 -23.90
CA CYS A 136 2.05 -9.43 -23.04
C CYS A 136 1.54 -9.26 -21.59
N THR A 137 0.92 -10.29 -21.07
CA THR A 137 0.22 -10.32 -19.77
C THR A 137 1.03 -9.80 -18.56
N GLY A 138 2.34 -9.73 -18.66
CA GLY A 138 3.22 -9.22 -17.60
C GLY A 138 3.07 -10.00 -16.29
N SER A 139 2.40 -9.43 -15.30
CA SER A 139 2.13 -10.08 -14.00
C SER A 139 0.92 -11.01 -14.01
N GLY A 140 0.17 -11.09 -15.12
CA GLY A 140 -1.09 -11.84 -15.17
C GLY A 140 -2.22 -11.20 -14.38
N ALA A 141 -2.24 -9.88 -14.29
CA ALA A 141 -3.19 -9.15 -13.44
C ALA A 141 -4.54 -8.86 -14.10
N ILE A 142 -4.65 -8.96 -15.42
CA ILE A 142 -5.88 -8.72 -16.21
C ILE A 142 -6.68 -10.00 -16.38
#